data_09e0cf8c059fea49e4b65f1461c1f13d
#
_entry.id   09e0cf8c059fea49e4b65f1461c1f13d
#
_cell.length_a   1.000
_cell.length_b   1.000
_cell.length_c   1.000
_cell.angle_alpha   90.00
_cell.angle_beta   90.00
_cell.angle_gamma   90.00
#
_symmetry.space_group_name_H-M   'P 1'
#
loop_
_entity.id
_entity.type
_entity.pdbx_description
1 polymer ?
#
loop_
_entity_poly.entity_id
_entity_poly.type
_entity_poly.pdbx_seq_one_letter_code
_entity_poly.pdbx_strand_id
1 'polypeptide(L)'
;GGVGSGTDVSYIQVHNNADDCVEFFGGTVDVKYLVCTGADDDNLDIDWGYQGRLQYVIVQQSNDKGDHIVESDNTNADKAVGYLTEPRSNAVVSNFTFISKGFDDVFKLKEGVSGQYLNGVAIVNSAVTGRTTNCIETTFLETVQAGAVTPTFSMNSVAMDCPGYIKTDASEGGATVAQVDAIVKAGSNNLYGANSGGGSYVNTLTGVVNGTAESAATVTAIPDAYNTDSWFTTPTYIGAVSSATDTWYKNWTLSGTIEVQ
;
A
#
# COMPACT_ATOMS: atom_id res chain seq x y z
N GLY A 1 7.89 -9.14 14.90
CA GLY A 1 9.12 -9.35 14.16
C GLY A 1 9.44 -10.81 13.91
N GLY A 2 9.89 -11.14 12.69
CA GLY A 2 10.41 -12.47 12.35
C GLY A 2 9.41 -13.63 12.40
N VAL A 3 8.11 -13.36 12.31
CA VAL A 3 7.07 -14.39 12.34
C VAL A 3 6.96 -15.07 10.98
N GLY A 4 6.84 -16.40 10.96
CA GLY A 4 6.80 -17.18 9.72
C GLY A 4 5.39 -17.37 9.15
N SER A 5 5.31 -17.75 7.86
CA SER A 5 4.08 -17.99 7.11
C SER A 5 3.19 -19.14 7.63
N GLY A 6 3.69 -19.94 8.56
CA GLY A 6 2.87 -20.96 9.24
C GLY A 6 1.95 -20.39 10.33
N THR A 7 2.00 -19.10 10.59
CA THR A 7 1.12 -18.42 11.55
C THR A 7 -0.11 -17.87 10.82
N ASP A 8 -1.29 -18.27 11.27
CA ASP A 8 -2.55 -17.71 10.74
C ASP A 8 -2.84 -16.37 11.42
N VAL A 9 -2.92 -15.31 10.60
CA VAL A 9 -3.27 -13.96 11.02
C VAL A 9 -4.38 -13.46 10.11
N SER A 10 -5.59 -13.42 10.63
CA SER A 10 -6.77 -13.02 9.85
C SER A 10 -7.84 -12.35 10.68
N TYR A 11 -8.66 -11.51 10.05
CA TYR A 11 -9.76 -10.77 10.68
C TYR A 11 -9.31 -9.91 11.87
N ILE A 12 -8.33 -9.04 11.62
CA ILE A 12 -7.78 -8.12 12.60
C ILE A 12 -8.22 -6.69 12.29
N GLN A 13 -8.68 -5.98 13.31
CA GLN A 13 -8.81 -4.53 13.27
C GLN A 13 -7.89 -3.90 14.32
N VAL A 14 -7.17 -2.87 13.89
CA VAL A 14 -6.51 -1.91 14.77
C VAL A 14 -7.20 -0.56 14.59
N HIS A 15 -7.62 0.04 15.71
CA HIS A 15 -8.37 1.30 15.70
C HIS A 15 -7.78 2.28 16.71
N ASN A 16 -7.46 3.49 16.21
CA ASN A 16 -6.93 4.59 17.03
C ASN A 16 -5.67 4.20 17.83
N ASN A 17 -4.74 3.46 17.20
CA ASN A 17 -3.44 3.24 17.81
C ASN A 17 -2.66 4.55 17.90
N ALA A 18 -1.81 4.70 18.92
CA ALA A 18 -0.98 5.89 19.15
C ALA A 18 0.37 5.84 18.41
N ASP A 19 0.53 4.89 17.56
CA ASP A 19 1.66 4.59 16.70
C ASP A 19 1.11 3.92 15.46
N ASP A 20 1.86 3.06 14.78
CA ASP A 20 1.40 2.35 13.58
C ASP A 20 0.16 1.48 13.81
N CYS A 21 -0.58 1.25 12.75
CA CYS A 21 -1.62 0.23 12.82
C CYS A 21 -1.00 -1.17 12.93
N VAL A 22 -0.12 -1.52 12.00
CA VAL A 22 0.68 -2.76 12.05
C VAL A 22 2.08 -2.49 11.52
N GLU A 23 3.08 -3.00 12.24
CA GLU A 23 4.47 -2.89 11.87
C GLU A 23 5.11 -4.29 11.75
N PHE A 24 5.78 -4.54 10.62
CA PHE A 24 6.38 -5.82 10.29
C PHE A 24 7.91 -5.72 10.27
N PHE A 25 8.56 -6.16 11.33
CA PHE A 25 10.02 -6.30 11.40
C PHE A 25 10.47 -7.65 10.87
N GLY A 26 10.68 -7.74 9.57
CA GLY A 26 11.09 -9.00 8.93
C GLY A 26 10.08 -10.14 9.05
N GLY A 27 10.49 -11.31 8.62
CA GLY A 27 9.62 -12.50 8.62
C GLY A 27 8.80 -12.66 7.36
N THR A 28 7.88 -13.62 7.40
CA THR A 28 7.06 -14.04 6.25
C THR A 28 5.61 -14.32 6.65
N VAL A 29 5.13 -13.76 7.76
CA VAL A 29 3.74 -13.94 8.18
C VAL A 29 2.79 -13.36 7.14
N ASP A 30 1.76 -14.10 6.81
CA ASP A 30 0.73 -13.67 5.88
C ASP A 30 -0.49 -13.15 6.65
N VAL A 31 -1.10 -12.07 6.15
CA VAL A 31 -2.25 -11.42 6.81
C VAL A 31 -3.42 -11.29 5.82
N LYS A 32 -4.59 -11.77 6.21
CA LYS A 32 -5.80 -11.65 5.42
C LYS A 32 -6.92 -10.97 6.22
N TYR A 33 -7.68 -10.07 5.56
CA TYR A 33 -8.78 -9.34 6.21
C TYR A 33 -8.30 -8.42 7.34
N LEU A 34 -7.47 -7.45 6.96
CA LEU A 34 -6.94 -6.42 7.86
C LEU A 34 -7.72 -5.13 7.71
N VAL A 35 -8.08 -4.52 8.83
CA VAL A 35 -8.71 -3.21 8.88
C VAL A 35 -7.92 -2.29 9.80
N CYS A 36 -7.39 -1.22 9.23
CA CYS A 36 -6.66 -0.16 9.93
C CYS A 36 -7.47 1.12 9.90
N THR A 37 -7.76 1.68 11.06
CA THR A 37 -8.54 2.92 11.15
C THR A 37 -7.95 3.87 12.18
N GLY A 38 -7.53 5.07 11.76
CA GLY A 38 -7.13 6.14 12.63
C GLY A 38 -5.86 5.88 13.45
N ALA A 39 -4.84 5.25 12.89
CA ALA A 39 -3.51 5.21 13.49
C ALA A 39 -2.93 6.63 13.60
N ASP A 40 -2.05 6.87 14.57
CA ASP A 40 -1.44 8.19 14.83
C ASP A 40 -0.21 8.41 13.96
N ASP A 41 0.46 7.34 13.58
CA ASP A 41 1.59 7.30 12.67
C ASP A 41 1.21 6.52 11.40
N ASP A 42 2.02 5.61 10.93
CA ASP A 42 1.77 4.88 9.69
C ASP A 42 0.69 3.80 9.85
N ASN A 43 0.09 3.37 8.74
CA ASN A 43 -0.92 2.32 8.83
C ASN A 43 -0.34 0.94 8.53
N LEU A 44 0.50 0.82 7.53
CA LEU A 44 1.28 -0.38 7.23
C LEU A 44 2.74 0.01 7.21
N ASP A 45 3.47 -0.31 8.26
CA ASP A 45 4.91 -0.14 8.30
C ASP A 45 5.62 -1.48 8.04
N ILE A 46 6.55 -1.50 7.08
CA ILE A 46 7.17 -2.71 6.54
C ILE A 46 8.68 -2.55 6.54
N ASP A 47 9.31 -3.32 7.42
CA ASP A 47 10.72 -3.17 7.73
C ASP A 47 11.51 -4.48 7.68
N TRP A 48 12.83 -4.35 7.66
CA TRP A 48 13.81 -5.39 8.02
C TRP A 48 13.69 -6.70 7.27
N GLY A 49 13.40 -6.62 5.96
CA GLY A 49 13.34 -7.78 5.11
C GLY A 49 12.06 -8.58 5.25
N TYR A 50 10.93 -7.94 5.58
CA TYR A 50 9.64 -8.60 5.56
C TYR A 50 9.23 -9.03 4.15
N GLN A 51 8.84 -10.30 4.00
CA GLN A 51 8.46 -10.92 2.72
C GLN A 51 7.10 -11.63 2.79
N GLY A 52 6.20 -11.16 3.64
CA GLY A 52 4.86 -11.73 3.76
C GLY A 52 3.87 -11.19 2.74
N ARG A 53 2.67 -11.73 2.79
CA ARG A 53 1.56 -11.44 1.88
C ARG A 53 0.38 -10.85 2.64
N LEU A 54 -0.25 -9.81 2.06
CA LEU A 54 -1.46 -9.21 2.59
C LEU A 54 -2.57 -9.24 1.55
N GLN A 55 -3.78 -9.65 1.93
CA GLN A 55 -4.94 -9.60 1.04
C GLN A 55 -6.20 -9.16 1.78
N TYR A 56 -7.01 -8.35 1.11
CA TYR A 56 -8.21 -7.69 1.67
C TYR A 56 -7.85 -6.75 2.82
N VAL A 57 -7.20 -5.65 2.44
CA VAL A 57 -6.71 -4.64 3.38
C VAL A 57 -7.50 -3.35 3.23
N ILE A 58 -8.16 -2.92 4.28
CA ILE A 58 -8.81 -1.61 4.38
C ILE A 58 -7.96 -0.73 5.28
N VAL A 59 -7.54 0.43 4.76
CA VAL A 59 -6.95 1.49 5.57
C VAL A 59 -7.77 2.76 5.38
N GLN A 60 -8.15 3.38 6.49
CA GLN A 60 -8.82 4.67 6.50
C GLN A 60 -8.26 5.54 7.62
N GLN A 61 -7.58 6.61 7.26
CA GLN A 61 -7.09 7.58 8.22
C GLN A 61 -8.23 8.34 8.88
N SER A 62 -8.00 8.81 10.10
CA SER A 62 -8.92 9.73 10.79
C SER A 62 -8.80 11.16 10.21
N ASN A 63 -9.67 12.08 10.67
CA ASN A 63 -9.66 13.45 10.18
C ASN A 63 -8.63 14.34 10.91
N ASP A 64 -8.01 13.87 11.96
CA ASP A 64 -7.23 14.67 12.91
C ASP A 64 -5.79 14.18 13.11
N LYS A 65 -5.46 12.99 12.63
CA LYS A 65 -4.15 12.37 12.83
C LYS A 65 -3.81 11.31 11.78
N GLY A 66 -2.53 10.98 11.67
CA GLY A 66 -1.96 9.99 10.78
C GLY A 66 -0.70 10.50 10.11
N ASP A 67 0.06 9.62 9.53
CA ASP A 67 1.19 9.90 8.65
C ASP A 67 0.98 9.21 7.30
N HIS A 68 1.80 8.24 6.89
CA HIS A 68 1.60 7.54 5.63
C HIS A 68 0.54 6.42 5.74
N ILE A 69 -0.02 6.00 4.62
CA ILE A 69 -0.80 4.75 4.57
C ILE A 69 0.14 3.56 4.55
N VAL A 70 1.22 3.65 3.79
CA VAL A 70 2.30 2.67 3.77
C VAL A 70 3.60 3.42 3.95
N GLU A 71 4.31 3.19 5.02
CA GLU A 71 5.74 3.44 5.09
C GLU A 71 6.45 2.10 4.89
N SER A 72 7.53 2.09 4.14
CA SER A 72 8.22 0.84 3.90
C SER A 72 9.69 1.07 3.63
N ASP A 73 10.54 0.36 4.36
CA ASP A 73 11.98 0.35 4.18
C ASP A 73 12.60 -1.05 4.20
N ASN A 74 13.90 -1.13 3.96
CA ASN A 74 14.60 -2.41 3.96
C ASN A 74 15.47 -2.60 5.20
N THR A 75 16.24 -1.62 5.60
CA THR A 75 17.32 -1.84 6.58
C THR A 75 17.41 -0.81 7.69
N ASN A 76 16.42 0.04 7.83
CA ASN A 76 16.37 1.09 8.83
C ASN A 76 17.76 1.64 9.22
N ALA A 77 18.24 2.63 8.48
CA ALA A 77 19.40 3.46 8.80
C ALA A 77 20.75 2.76 9.10
N ASP A 78 20.86 1.43 9.09
CA ASP A 78 22.15 0.78 9.18
C ASP A 78 22.87 0.79 7.83
N LYS A 79 23.35 1.99 7.48
CA LYS A 79 24.12 2.25 6.26
C LYS A 79 25.35 1.34 6.10
N ALA A 80 25.77 0.65 7.16
CA ALA A 80 26.92 -0.24 7.13
C ALA A 80 26.68 -1.53 6.33
N VAL A 81 25.41 -2.01 6.26
CA VAL A 81 25.08 -3.22 5.50
C VAL A 81 24.58 -2.92 4.08
N GLY A 82 24.21 -1.68 3.81
CA GLY A 82 23.71 -1.24 2.50
C GLY A 82 22.23 -1.53 2.25
N TYR A 83 21.56 -0.61 1.58
CA TYR A 83 20.11 -0.62 1.36
C TYR A 83 19.59 -1.73 0.44
N LEU A 84 20.44 -2.41 -0.32
CA LEU A 84 20.07 -3.57 -1.13
C LEU A 84 20.34 -4.91 -0.44
N THR A 85 20.54 -4.92 0.87
CA THR A 85 20.79 -6.14 1.66
C THR A 85 19.59 -7.10 1.56
N GLU A 86 19.90 -8.37 1.34
CA GLU A 86 18.91 -9.45 1.32
C GLU A 86 18.86 -10.20 2.67
N PRO A 87 17.70 -10.70 3.13
CA PRO A 87 16.41 -10.62 2.43
C PRO A 87 15.88 -9.19 2.41
N ARG A 88 15.57 -8.69 1.23
CA ARG A 88 15.02 -7.36 1.04
C ARG A 88 13.54 -7.35 1.39
N SER A 89 13.04 -6.30 2.06
CA SER A 89 11.61 -6.11 2.29
C SER A 89 10.88 -6.11 0.95
N ASN A 90 9.94 -7.04 0.77
CA ASN A 90 9.21 -7.26 -0.47
C ASN A 90 7.82 -7.85 -0.16
N ALA A 91 7.01 -7.10 0.54
CA ALA A 91 5.62 -7.47 0.80
C ALA A 91 4.82 -7.59 -0.50
N VAL A 92 3.88 -8.53 -0.56
CA VAL A 92 2.92 -8.65 -1.65
C VAL A 92 1.54 -8.27 -1.12
N VAL A 93 1.01 -7.13 -1.56
CA VAL A 93 -0.26 -6.58 -1.08
C VAL A 93 -1.28 -6.60 -2.22
N SER A 94 -2.38 -7.30 -2.04
CA SER A 94 -3.44 -7.39 -3.05
C SER A 94 -4.83 -7.12 -2.47
N ASN A 95 -5.73 -6.62 -3.31
CA ASN A 95 -7.09 -6.27 -2.91
C ASN A 95 -7.13 -5.31 -1.71
N PHE A 96 -6.54 -4.13 -1.89
CA PHE A 96 -6.49 -3.10 -0.86
C PHE A 96 -7.30 -1.85 -1.24
N THR A 97 -7.87 -1.20 -0.23
CA THR A 97 -8.51 0.11 -0.34
C THR A 97 -7.86 1.04 0.70
N PHE A 98 -7.09 1.99 0.23
CA PHE A 98 -6.34 2.96 1.02
C PHE A 98 -6.96 4.34 0.86
N ILE A 99 -7.48 4.88 1.96
CA ILE A 99 -8.13 6.18 2.02
C ILE A 99 -7.34 7.10 2.94
N SER A 100 -6.47 7.90 2.35
CA SER A 100 -5.71 8.92 3.07
C SER A 100 -6.56 10.17 3.29
N LYS A 101 -6.31 10.85 4.39
CA LYS A 101 -6.83 12.19 4.69
C LYS A 101 -5.82 13.29 4.36
N GLY A 102 -4.65 12.93 3.83
CA GLY A 102 -3.65 13.86 3.34
C GLY A 102 -2.69 14.37 4.41
N PHE A 103 -2.46 13.62 5.47
CA PHE A 103 -1.46 13.96 6.48
C PHE A 103 -0.06 13.85 5.93
N ASP A 104 0.26 12.75 5.21
CA ASP A 104 1.44 12.62 4.37
C ASP A 104 1.13 11.81 3.10
N ASP A 105 2.16 11.48 2.31
CA ASP A 105 2.03 10.77 1.04
C ASP A 105 1.50 9.33 1.26
N VAL A 106 0.78 8.77 0.28
CA VAL A 106 0.07 7.49 0.49
C VAL A 106 1.05 6.34 0.62
N PHE A 107 2.04 6.26 -0.28
CA PHE A 107 3.11 5.28 -0.22
C PHE A 107 4.45 6.00 -0.02
N LYS A 108 5.08 5.79 1.11
CA LYS A 108 6.46 6.16 1.38
C LYS A 108 7.35 4.93 1.20
N LEU A 109 8.11 4.89 0.13
CA LEU A 109 9.02 3.78 -0.18
C LEU A 109 10.47 4.28 -0.09
N LYS A 110 11.23 3.76 0.85
CA LYS A 110 12.56 4.28 1.18
C LYS A 110 13.60 3.16 1.38
N GLU A 111 14.86 3.54 1.47
CA GLU A 111 15.97 2.69 1.93
C GLU A 111 16.10 1.35 1.21
N GLY A 112 15.88 1.36 -0.11
CA GLY A 112 16.05 0.17 -0.92
C GLY A 112 14.93 -0.85 -0.83
N VAL A 113 13.77 -0.52 -0.27
CA VAL A 113 12.62 -1.43 -0.22
C VAL A 113 12.18 -1.88 -1.60
N SER A 114 11.61 -3.06 -1.66
CA SER A 114 10.76 -3.54 -2.74
C SER A 114 9.29 -3.56 -2.27
N GLY A 115 8.41 -4.20 -3.01
CA GLY A 115 7.01 -4.39 -2.68
C GLY A 115 6.17 -4.58 -3.93
N GLN A 116 5.21 -5.46 -3.87
CA GLN A 116 4.35 -5.78 -5.02
C GLN A 116 2.91 -5.42 -4.65
N TYR A 117 2.40 -4.34 -5.24
CA TYR A 117 1.06 -3.82 -4.98
C TYR A 117 0.15 -4.19 -6.14
N LEU A 118 -0.90 -4.97 -5.88
CA LEU A 118 -1.78 -5.52 -6.91
C LEU A 118 -3.26 -5.27 -6.57
N ASN A 119 -4.05 -4.95 -7.60
CA ASN A 119 -5.50 -4.91 -7.47
C ASN A 119 -5.99 -4.00 -6.34
N GLY A 120 -5.51 -2.78 -6.30
CA GLY A 120 -5.78 -1.84 -5.23
C GLY A 120 -6.41 -0.52 -5.65
N VAL A 121 -6.89 0.19 -4.65
CA VAL A 121 -7.35 1.58 -4.77
C VAL A 121 -6.62 2.42 -3.72
N ALA A 122 -6.00 3.51 -4.14
CA ALA A 122 -5.27 4.43 -3.28
C ALA A 122 -5.74 5.87 -3.59
N ILE A 123 -6.40 6.48 -2.63
CA ILE A 123 -6.99 7.81 -2.80
C ILE A 123 -6.67 8.73 -1.62
N VAL A 124 -6.73 10.03 -1.90
CA VAL A 124 -6.76 11.07 -0.87
C VAL A 124 -8.16 11.70 -0.87
N ASN A 125 -8.94 11.40 0.16
CA ASN A 125 -10.34 11.82 0.25
C ASN A 125 -10.53 13.20 0.89
N SER A 126 -9.52 13.72 1.57
CA SER A 126 -9.50 15.09 2.09
C SER A 126 -8.04 15.52 2.22
N ALA A 127 -7.68 16.67 1.71
CA ALA A 127 -6.30 17.17 1.85
C ALA A 127 -6.19 18.07 3.07
N VAL A 128 -5.17 17.85 3.88
CA VAL A 128 -4.80 18.79 4.95
C VAL A 128 -4.40 20.12 4.30
N THR A 129 -4.97 21.21 4.81
CA THR A 129 -4.72 22.55 4.24
C THR A 129 -3.22 22.90 4.26
N GLY A 130 -2.70 23.27 3.09
CA GLY A 130 -1.32 23.70 2.94
C GLY A 130 -0.32 22.59 2.61
N ARG A 131 -0.76 21.33 2.46
CA ARG A 131 0.06 20.21 1.96
C ARG A 131 -0.44 19.74 0.59
N THR A 132 0.50 19.33 -0.24
CA THR A 132 0.19 18.52 -1.44
C THR A 132 0.59 17.09 -1.13
N THR A 133 -0.39 16.22 -0.95
CA THR A 133 -0.19 14.80 -0.73
C THR A 133 0.00 14.10 -2.06
N ASN A 134 1.08 13.36 -2.19
CA ASN A 134 1.34 12.57 -3.39
C ASN A 134 0.84 11.13 -3.21
N CYS A 135 0.58 10.44 -4.28
CA CYS A 135 0.32 9.01 -4.20
C CYS A 135 1.59 8.26 -3.77
N ILE A 136 2.76 8.67 -4.24
CA ILE A 136 4.02 7.95 -4.01
C ILE A 136 5.11 8.95 -3.62
N GLU A 137 5.77 8.70 -2.52
CA GLU A 137 7.06 9.26 -2.18
C GLU A 137 8.12 8.16 -2.27
N THR A 138 9.23 8.43 -2.93
CA THR A 138 10.36 7.50 -3.01
C THR A 138 11.65 8.24 -2.69
N THR A 139 12.32 7.78 -1.68
CA THR A 139 13.65 8.27 -1.28
C THR A 139 14.69 7.19 -1.52
N PHE A 140 15.97 7.57 -1.62
CA PHE A 140 17.13 6.73 -1.94
C PHE A 140 17.11 6.10 -3.33
N LEU A 141 18.26 6.11 -3.98
CA LEU A 141 18.43 5.56 -5.33
C LEU A 141 18.19 4.04 -5.36
N GLU A 142 18.57 3.36 -4.30
CA GLU A 142 18.44 1.91 -4.16
C GLU A 142 16.99 1.43 -4.24
N THR A 143 16.03 2.25 -3.85
CA THR A 143 14.60 1.92 -3.93
C THR A 143 14.12 1.71 -5.38
N VAL A 144 14.79 2.35 -6.35
CA VAL A 144 14.50 2.16 -7.78
C VAL A 144 15.45 1.17 -8.47
N GLN A 145 16.24 0.42 -7.71
CA GLN A 145 17.16 -0.59 -8.21
C GLN A 145 16.68 -2.00 -7.83
N ALA A 146 16.89 -2.97 -8.73
CA ALA A 146 16.72 -4.37 -8.38
C ALA A 146 17.85 -4.82 -7.45
N GLY A 147 17.52 -5.64 -6.47
CA GLY A 147 18.49 -6.36 -5.64
C GLY A 147 19.08 -7.56 -6.37
N ALA A 148 19.87 -8.35 -5.68
CA ALA A 148 20.50 -9.54 -6.25
C ALA A 148 19.47 -10.63 -6.62
N VAL A 149 18.40 -10.77 -5.85
CA VAL A 149 17.32 -11.75 -6.06
C VAL A 149 15.92 -11.11 -5.97
N THR A 150 15.80 -9.93 -5.37
CA THR A 150 14.53 -9.24 -5.20
C THR A 150 14.37 -8.17 -6.29
N PRO A 151 13.22 -8.10 -6.99
CA PRO A 151 12.95 -7.06 -7.99
C PRO A 151 12.80 -5.68 -7.33
N THR A 152 12.67 -4.63 -8.13
CA THR A 152 12.14 -3.34 -7.67
C THR A 152 10.68 -3.49 -7.24
N PHE A 153 10.14 -2.48 -6.55
CA PHE A 153 8.69 -2.44 -6.31
C PHE A 153 7.90 -2.40 -7.62
N SER A 154 6.65 -2.81 -7.58
CA SER A 154 5.73 -2.73 -8.72
C SER A 154 4.31 -2.41 -8.30
N MET A 155 3.54 -1.80 -9.22
CA MET A 155 2.11 -1.54 -9.06
C MET A 155 1.36 -2.07 -10.28
N ASN A 156 0.39 -2.95 -10.08
CA ASN A 156 -0.40 -3.55 -11.15
C ASN A 156 -1.90 -3.53 -10.80
N SER A 157 -2.73 -3.01 -11.68
CA SER A 157 -4.16 -2.79 -11.42
C SER A 157 -4.40 -1.96 -10.14
N VAL A 158 -3.62 -0.90 -9.96
CA VAL A 158 -3.77 0.06 -8.86
C VAL A 158 -4.40 1.34 -9.41
N ALA A 159 -5.53 1.73 -8.84
CA ALA A 159 -6.20 2.99 -9.13
C ALA A 159 -5.71 4.06 -8.14
N MET A 160 -5.19 5.17 -8.65
CA MET A 160 -4.59 6.25 -7.87
C MET A 160 -5.29 7.58 -8.14
N ASP A 161 -5.82 8.22 -7.09
CA ASP A 161 -6.48 9.53 -7.17
C ASP A 161 -6.04 10.41 -5.99
N CYS A 162 -4.92 11.10 -6.18
CA CYS A 162 -4.27 11.95 -5.17
C CYS A 162 -4.05 13.37 -5.74
N PRO A 163 -3.93 14.39 -4.87
CA PRO A 163 -3.60 15.76 -5.28
C PRO A 163 -2.26 15.91 -6.01
N GLY A 164 -1.30 15.05 -5.70
CA GLY A 164 0.00 14.93 -6.37
C GLY A 164 0.29 13.48 -6.77
N TYR A 165 1.36 13.28 -7.55
CA TYR A 165 1.68 11.95 -8.07
C TYR A 165 2.91 11.35 -7.39
N ILE A 166 4.09 11.88 -7.71
CA ILE A 166 5.37 11.36 -7.22
C ILE A 166 6.16 12.50 -6.57
N LYS A 167 6.65 12.23 -5.37
CA LYS A 167 7.63 13.04 -4.65
C LYS A 167 8.93 12.23 -4.52
N THR A 168 10.06 12.89 -4.66
CA THR A 168 11.37 12.31 -4.42
C THR A 168 12.23 13.28 -3.62
N ASP A 169 13.16 12.77 -2.82
CA ASP A 169 14.09 13.61 -2.08
C ASP A 169 15.51 13.47 -2.64
N ALA A 170 15.98 14.52 -3.30
CA ALA A 170 17.33 14.55 -3.85
C ALA A 170 18.42 14.64 -2.77
N SER A 171 18.09 15.09 -1.55
CA SER A 171 19.06 15.20 -0.44
C SER A 171 19.46 13.83 0.12
N GLU A 172 18.62 12.82 -0.09
CA GLU A 172 18.83 11.44 0.36
C GLU A 172 19.40 10.51 -0.72
N GLY A 173 20.20 11.04 -1.62
CA GLY A 173 20.87 10.24 -2.65
C GLY A 173 19.98 9.87 -3.85
N GLY A 174 18.90 10.46 -3.99
CA GLY A 174 17.78 10.66 -4.82
C GLY A 174 17.55 9.78 -6.02
N ALA A 175 16.56 8.88 -5.91
CA ALA A 175 15.77 8.52 -7.08
C ALA A 175 15.16 9.78 -7.74
N THR A 176 15.05 9.79 -9.04
CA THR A 176 14.36 10.87 -9.75
C THR A 176 12.89 10.52 -9.98
N VAL A 177 12.03 11.54 -10.09
CA VAL A 177 10.62 11.35 -10.45
C VAL A 177 10.48 10.49 -11.73
N ALA A 178 11.34 10.70 -12.72
CA ALA A 178 11.31 9.92 -13.97
C ALA A 178 11.62 8.43 -13.78
N GLN A 179 12.52 8.08 -12.85
CA GLN A 179 12.82 6.67 -12.55
C GLN A 179 11.64 6.00 -11.83
N VAL A 180 11.04 6.68 -10.86
CA VAL A 180 9.86 6.18 -10.15
C VAL A 180 8.66 6.03 -11.10
N ASP A 181 8.39 7.04 -11.93
CA ASP A 181 7.32 7.02 -12.93
C ASP A 181 7.50 5.86 -13.93
N ALA A 182 8.73 5.61 -14.37
CA ALA A 182 9.02 4.49 -15.24
C ALA A 182 8.70 3.13 -14.63
N ILE A 183 8.99 2.93 -13.34
CA ILE A 183 8.65 1.70 -12.61
C ILE A 183 7.13 1.55 -12.49
N VAL A 184 6.43 2.59 -12.06
CA VAL A 184 4.98 2.55 -11.87
C VAL A 184 4.26 2.34 -13.20
N LYS A 185 4.70 3.00 -14.27
CA LYS A 185 4.13 2.84 -15.62
C LYS A 185 4.53 1.55 -16.34
N ALA A 186 5.56 0.85 -15.88
CA ALA A 186 5.85 -0.51 -16.35
C ALA A 186 4.81 -1.53 -15.86
N GLY A 187 4.08 -1.21 -14.80
CA GLY A 187 2.98 -2.03 -14.32
C GLY A 187 1.76 -2.01 -15.27
N SER A 188 0.98 -3.06 -15.20
CA SER A 188 -0.19 -3.26 -16.08
C SER A 188 -1.47 -2.73 -15.45
N ASN A 189 -2.38 -2.20 -16.29
CA ASN A 189 -3.77 -1.87 -15.93
C ASN A 189 -3.92 -0.83 -14.79
N ASN A 190 -2.91 -0.04 -14.50
CA ASN A 190 -3.02 1.03 -13.51
C ASN A 190 -3.95 2.14 -14.01
N LEU A 191 -4.72 2.72 -13.10
CA LEU A 191 -5.61 3.85 -13.37
C LEU A 191 -5.05 5.08 -12.67
N TYR A 192 -4.95 6.18 -13.39
CA TYR A 192 -4.34 7.41 -12.91
C TYR A 192 -5.34 8.55 -12.92
N GLY A 193 -5.46 9.27 -11.81
CA GLY A 193 -6.15 10.53 -11.73
C GLY A 193 -5.43 11.65 -12.51
N ALA A 194 -6.10 12.76 -12.70
CA ALA A 194 -5.55 13.89 -13.45
C ALA A 194 -4.23 14.41 -12.85
N ASN A 195 -4.16 14.48 -11.52
CA ASN A 195 -2.98 14.94 -10.78
C ASN A 195 -2.01 13.80 -10.41
N SER A 196 -2.46 12.55 -10.46
CA SER A 196 -1.70 11.36 -10.04
C SER A 196 -1.24 10.52 -11.24
N GLY A 197 -0.60 11.14 -12.21
CA GLY A 197 -0.04 10.47 -13.38
C GLY A 197 -0.63 10.90 -14.72
N GLY A 198 -1.54 11.90 -14.73
CA GLY A 198 -2.08 12.54 -15.92
C GLY A 198 -3.16 11.72 -16.65
N GLY A 199 -3.85 10.84 -15.94
CA GLY A 199 -4.97 10.05 -16.47
C GLY A 199 -6.32 10.73 -16.28
N SER A 200 -7.39 9.97 -16.42
CA SER A 200 -8.79 10.43 -16.30
C SER A 200 -9.57 9.68 -15.21
N TYR A 201 -8.91 8.87 -14.42
CA TYR A 201 -9.56 8.19 -13.32
C TYR A 201 -10.02 9.21 -12.27
N VAL A 202 -11.25 9.03 -11.84
CA VAL A 202 -11.84 9.72 -10.69
C VAL A 202 -12.46 8.62 -9.84
N ASN A 203 -12.09 8.57 -8.57
CA ASN A 203 -12.62 7.53 -7.70
C ASN A 203 -14.15 7.68 -7.54
N THR A 204 -14.82 6.55 -7.46
CA THR A 204 -16.26 6.46 -7.28
C THR A 204 -16.64 5.62 -6.05
N LEU A 205 -15.69 5.46 -5.12
CA LEU A 205 -15.92 4.72 -3.89
C LEU A 205 -17.09 5.30 -3.10
N THR A 206 -17.85 4.43 -2.46
CA THR A 206 -18.81 4.78 -1.40
C THR A 206 -18.25 4.24 -0.08
N GLY A 207 -17.62 5.11 0.71
CA GLY A 207 -16.78 4.68 1.81
C GLY A 207 -15.64 3.81 1.29
N VAL A 208 -15.55 2.57 1.75
CA VAL A 208 -14.55 1.58 1.31
C VAL A 208 -15.02 0.68 0.17
N VAL A 209 -16.27 0.85 -0.29
CA VAL A 209 -16.92 -0.01 -1.28
C VAL A 209 -16.68 0.51 -2.69
N ASN A 210 -16.30 -0.37 -3.60
CA ASN A 210 -16.11 -0.04 -5.01
C ASN A 210 -17.38 0.56 -5.64
N GLY A 211 -17.18 1.65 -6.36
CA GLY A 211 -18.17 2.23 -7.25
C GLY A 211 -18.01 1.75 -8.69
N THR A 212 -18.53 2.52 -9.62
CA THR A 212 -18.57 2.14 -11.04
C THR A 212 -17.20 2.14 -11.71
N ALA A 213 -16.32 3.07 -11.34
CA ALA A 213 -14.96 3.16 -11.92
C ALA A 213 -14.08 1.99 -11.47
N GLU A 214 -14.11 1.67 -10.18
CA GLU A 214 -13.34 0.57 -9.60
C GLU A 214 -13.87 -0.79 -10.10
N SER A 215 -15.19 -0.94 -10.20
CA SER A 215 -15.82 -2.16 -10.70
C SER A 215 -15.56 -2.43 -12.19
N ALA A 216 -15.24 -1.40 -12.96
CA ALA A 216 -14.90 -1.52 -14.38
C ALA A 216 -13.39 -1.77 -14.62
N ALA A 217 -12.57 -1.70 -13.57
CA ALA A 217 -11.12 -1.83 -13.68
C ALA A 217 -10.71 -3.25 -14.06
N THR A 218 -9.65 -3.35 -14.86
CA THR A 218 -9.04 -4.63 -15.22
C THR A 218 -8.20 -5.17 -14.07
N VAL A 219 -8.40 -6.43 -13.72
CA VAL A 219 -7.70 -7.13 -12.65
C VAL A 219 -6.44 -7.79 -13.16
N THR A 220 -5.39 -7.76 -12.37
CA THR A 220 -4.14 -8.51 -12.63
C THR A 220 -4.10 -9.79 -11.80
N ALA A 221 -3.80 -10.91 -12.43
CA ALA A 221 -3.59 -12.17 -11.72
C ALA A 221 -2.39 -12.08 -10.77
N ILE A 222 -2.47 -12.71 -9.62
CA ILE A 222 -1.31 -12.84 -8.73
C ILE A 222 -0.26 -13.73 -9.43
N PRO A 223 0.98 -13.26 -9.59
CA PRO A 223 2.03 -14.09 -10.19
C PRO A 223 2.27 -15.37 -9.39
N ASP A 224 2.47 -16.50 -10.08
CA ASP A 224 2.69 -17.82 -9.46
C ASP A 224 3.84 -17.81 -8.45
N ALA A 225 4.87 -16.98 -8.69
CA ALA A 225 6.00 -16.84 -7.78
C ALA A 225 5.60 -16.37 -6.36
N TYR A 226 4.46 -15.70 -6.23
CA TYR A 226 3.94 -15.21 -4.94
C TYR A 226 2.77 -16.06 -4.40
N ASN A 227 2.31 -17.07 -5.14
CA ASN A 227 1.14 -17.88 -4.79
C ASN A 227 1.35 -19.38 -4.98
N THR A 228 2.55 -19.87 -4.68
CA THR A 228 2.94 -21.28 -4.86
C THR A 228 2.13 -22.25 -4.02
N ASP A 229 1.57 -21.80 -2.92
CA ASP A 229 0.75 -22.57 -1.96
C ASP A 229 -0.75 -22.24 -2.05
N SER A 230 -1.16 -21.47 -3.06
CA SER A 230 -2.55 -21.04 -3.25
C SER A 230 -3.14 -20.24 -2.06
N TRP A 231 -2.31 -19.52 -1.32
CA TRP A 231 -2.76 -18.72 -0.19
C TRP A 231 -3.66 -17.56 -0.62
N PHE A 232 -3.33 -16.87 -1.72
CA PHE A 232 -4.19 -15.81 -2.24
C PHE A 232 -5.50 -16.37 -2.78
N THR A 233 -6.60 -15.75 -2.40
CA THR A 233 -7.85 -15.89 -3.15
C THR A 233 -7.68 -15.22 -4.51
N THR A 234 -8.04 -15.90 -5.59
CA THR A 234 -7.93 -15.34 -6.95
C THR A 234 -8.68 -14.01 -7.05
N PRO A 235 -8.00 -12.90 -7.36
CA PRO A 235 -8.66 -11.60 -7.46
C PRO A 235 -9.63 -11.57 -8.65
N THR A 236 -10.82 -11.03 -8.42
CA THR A 236 -11.84 -10.79 -9.46
C THR A 236 -12.23 -9.31 -9.56
N TYR A 237 -11.66 -8.45 -8.71
CA TYR A 237 -11.88 -7.02 -8.65
C TYR A 237 -10.65 -6.33 -8.03
N ILE A 238 -10.50 -5.03 -8.23
CA ILE A 238 -9.55 -4.19 -7.49
C ILE A 238 -10.20 -3.67 -6.21
N GLY A 239 -9.38 -3.18 -5.25
CA GLY A 239 -9.88 -2.73 -3.96
C GLY A 239 -10.19 -3.86 -2.99
N ALA A 240 -10.48 -3.53 -1.75
CA ALA A 240 -10.73 -4.49 -0.68
C ALA A 240 -12.19 -4.98 -0.63
N VAL A 241 -13.14 -4.20 -1.13
CA VAL A 241 -14.59 -4.45 -1.03
C VAL A 241 -15.24 -4.27 -2.41
N SER A 242 -15.67 -5.36 -3.00
CA SER A 242 -16.16 -5.39 -4.40
C SER A 242 -17.47 -4.67 -4.63
N SER A 243 -18.39 -4.69 -3.67
CA SER A 243 -19.75 -4.16 -3.82
C SER A 243 -20.42 -3.98 -2.45
N ALA A 244 -21.59 -3.35 -2.43
CA ALA A 244 -22.38 -3.16 -1.21
C ALA A 244 -22.84 -4.48 -0.54
N THR A 245 -22.86 -5.59 -1.28
CA THR A 245 -23.19 -6.92 -0.76
C THR A 245 -21.97 -7.68 -0.23
N ASP A 246 -20.76 -7.19 -0.51
CA ASP A 246 -19.52 -7.71 0.03
C ASP A 246 -19.31 -7.11 1.43
N THR A 247 -19.53 -7.92 2.44
CA THR A 247 -19.62 -7.44 3.84
C THR A 247 -18.61 -8.10 4.76
N TRP A 248 -17.51 -8.63 4.22
CA TRP A 248 -16.52 -9.36 4.99
C TRP A 248 -15.97 -8.58 6.20
N TYR A 249 -15.89 -7.25 6.11
CA TYR A 249 -15.41 -6.36 7.17
C TYR A 249 -16.45 -6.04 8.24
N LYS A 250 -17.75 -6.34 8.02
CA LYS A 250 -18.83 -6.02 8.94
C LYS A 250 -18.98 -7.08 10.05
N ASN A 251 -19.62 -6.70 11.13
CA ASN A 251 -20.01 -7.55 12.28
C ASN A 251 -18.86 -8.03 13.20
N TRP A 252 -17.61 -7.82 12.85
CA TRP A 252 -16.46 -8.08 13.72
C TRP A 252 -15.60 -6.82 13.95
N THR A 253 -15.68 -5.84 13.09
CA THR A 253 -15.05 -4.53 13.30
C THR A 253 -15.89 -3.67 14.23
N LEU A 254 -15.24 -2.74 14.91
CA LEU A 254 -15.88 -1.77 15.79
C LEU A 254 -16.85 -0.89 14.96
N SER A 255 -18.11 -0.82 15.41
CA SER A 255 -19.16 -0.09 14.68
C SER A 255 -18.84 1.41 14.57
N GLY A 256 -19.01 1.96 13.38
CA GLY A 256 -18.80 3.39 13.10
C GLY A 256 -17.34 3.80 12.86
N THR A 257 -16.40 2.86 12.81
CA THR A 257 -14.99 3.17 12.56
C THR A 257 -14.61 3.15 11.10
N ILE A 258 -15.39 2.50 10.26
CA ILE A 258 -15.29 2.55 8.82
C ILE A 258 -16.42 3.47 8.34
N GLU A 259 -16.06 4.65 7.85
CA GLU A 259 -17.04 5.61 7.35
C GLU A 259 -17.75 5.03 6.12
N VAL A 260 -19.08 4.91 6.22
CA VAL A 260 -19.94 4.77 5.06
C VAL A 260 -20.36 6.19 4.71
N GLN A 261 -19.77 6.77 3.67
CA GLN A 261 -20.22 8.08 3.15
C GLN A 261 -21.52 7.94 2.38
#